data_1d7ad6b8c926d8c3a962c4ed3af38c5b
#
_entry.id   1d7ad6b8c926d8c3a962c4ed3af38c5b
#
_cell.length_a   1.000
_cell.length_b   1.000
_cell.length_c   1.000
_cell.angle_alpha   90.00
_cell.angle_beta   90.00
_cell.angle_gamma   90.00
#
_symmetry.space_group_name_H-M   'P 1'
#
loop_
_entity.id
_entity.type
_entity.pdbx_description
1 polymer ?
#
loop_
_entity_poly.entity_id
_entity_poly.type
_entity_poly.pdbx_seq_one_letter_code
_entity_poly.pdbx_strand_id
1 'polypeptide(L)'
;MMLFIGVSFTVIQSGDIWLTLSLVTFETKYDPEYMMETKIPKISATVEKMAGKEIEVEGYIIPLTGQISQSHFMLSKFPQSTCFFCGKAGPETAMQVFMKNNRKVKISERKVKAKGTLLVNPTDASSLLYTLENATILE
;
A
#
# COMPACT_ATOMS: atom_id res chain seq x y z
N MET A 1 3.65 38.27 -23.30
CA MET A 1 4.59 37.19 -22.93
C MET A 1 3.99 36.48 -21.69
N MET A 2 3.34 35.37 -21.93
CA MET A 2 2.65 34.59 -20.90
C MET A 2 3.61 33.54 -20.35
N LEU A 3 4.04 33.71 -19.11
CA LEU A 3 4.88 32.72 -18.44
C LEU A 3 3.96 31.57 -17.98
N PHE A 4 4.02 30.45 -18.68
CA PHE A 4 3.44 29.20 -18.17
C PHE A 4 4.35 28.66 -17.08
N ILE A 5 3.96 28.85 -15.83
CA ILE A 5 4.57 28.14 -14.71
C ILE A 5 4.02 26.73 -14.76
N GLY A 6 4.77 25.84 -15.39
CA GLY A 6 4.48 24.41 -15.37
C GLY A 6 4.67 23.89 -13.95
N VAL A 7 3.58 23.57 -13.27
CA VAL A 7 3.64 22.82 -12.01
C VAL A 7 4.04 21.40 -12.36
N SER A 8 5.33 21.11 -12.22
CA SER A 8 5.82 19.74 -12.35
C SER A 8 5.36 18.93 -11.14
N PHE A 9 4.34 18.10 -11.33
CA PHE A 9 4.02 17.07 -10.36
C PHE A 9 5.13 16.02 -10.39
N THR A 10 5.98 16.06 -9.38
CA THR A 10 7.04 15.04 -9.24
C THR A 10 6.39 13.78 -8.68
N VAL A 11 6.16 12.81 -9.55
CA VAL A 11 5.81 11.45 -9.12
C VAL A 11 7.07 10.82 -8.53
N ILE A 12 6.97 10.30 -7.31
CA ILE A 12 8.09 9.61 -6.70
C ILE A 12 8.25 8.26 -7.40
N GLN A 13 9.14 8.20 -8.36
CA GLN A 13 9.61 6.96 -8.96
C GLN A 13 10.83 6.50 -8.18
N SER A 14 10.64 5.56 -7.28
CA SER A 14 11.77 4.83 -6.72
C SER A 14 11.80 3.43 -7.32
N GLY A 15 12.98 2.92 -7.59
CA GLY A 15 13.16 1.62 -8.22
C GLY A 15 12.53 0.47 -7.44
N ASP A 16 12.50 0.56 -6.11
CA ASP A 16 11.79 -0.38 -5.23
C ASP A 16 11.15 0.37 -4.07
N ILE A 17 9.89 0.76 -4.28
CA ILE A 17 9.10 1.43 -3.25
C ILE A 17 8.90 0.57 -2.00
N TRP A 18 8.85 -0.76 -2.16
CA TRP A 18 8.68 -1.68 -1.04
C TRP A 18 9.85 -1.63 -0.07
N LEU A 19 11.06 -1.39 -0.56
CA LEU A 19 12.22 -1.21 0.30
C LEU A 19 12.03 0.01 1.22
N THR A 20 11.53 1.11 0.69
CA THR A 20 11.22 2.30 1.48
C THR A 20 10.07 2.05 2.46
N LEU A 21 9.00 1.38 2.02
CA LEU A 21 7.86 1.03 2.86
C LEU A 21 8.22 0.04 3.97
N SER A 22 9.32 -0.71 3.83
CA SER A 22 9.83 -1.60 4.87
C SER A 22 10.52 -0.88 6.03
N LEU A 23 10.76 0.44 5.91
CA LEU A 23 11.34 1.27 6.94
C LEU A 23 10.33 1.59 8.04
N VAL A 24 9.83 0.55 8.65
CA VAL A 24 8.85 0.57 9.74
C VAL A 24 9.34 -0.36 10.84
N THR A 25 9.27 0.08 12.09
CA THR A 25 9.55 -0.77 13.24
C THR A 25 8.27 -1.01 14.02
N PHE A 26 8.22 -2.11 14.76
CA PHE A 26 7.07 -2.46 15.58
C PHE A 26 7.48 -2.48 17.03
N GLU A 27 6.77 -1.70 17.86
CA GLU A 27 6.93 -1.72 19.30
C GLU A 27 5.86 -2.61 19.93
N THR A 28 6.27 -3.49 20.83
CA THR A 28 5.33 -4.30 21.61
C THR A 28 4.82 -3.47 22.78
N LYS A 29 3.50 -3.32 22.88
CA LYS A 29 2.84 -2.64 23.99
C LYS A 29 1.82 -3.56 24.63
N TYR A 30 1.84 -3.65 25.95
CA TYR A 30 0.85 -4.39 26.70
C TYR A 30 -0.46 -3.59 26.78
N ASP A 31 -1.54 -4.21 26.35
CA ASP A 31 -2.87 -3.64 26.45
C ASP A 31 -3.59 -4.28 27.66
N PRO A 32 -3.82 -3.52 28.75
CA PRO A 32 -4.45 -4.05 29.93
C PRO A 32 -5.94 -4.37 29.76
N GLU A 33 -6.61 -3.75 28.78
CA GLU A 33 -8.02 -3.99 28.50
C GLU A 33 -8.25 -5.38 27.90
N TYR A 34 -7.35 -5.80 27.00
CA TYR A 34 -7.43 -7.11 26.35
C TYR A 34 -6.48 -8.15 26.96
N MET A 35 -5.69 -7.75 27.96
CA MET A 35 -4.71 -8.59 28.65
C MET A 35 -3.73 -9.29 27.67
N MET A 36 -3.36 -8.58 26.59
CA MET A 36 -2.48 -9.10 25.56
C MET A 36 -1.47 -8.06 25.08
N GLU A 37 -0.39 -8.54 24.50
CA GLU A 37 0.58 -7.67 23.83
C GLU A 37 0.13 -7.35 22.41
N THR A 38 0.16 -6.07 22.06
CA THR A 38 -0.11 -5.58 20.73
C THR A 38 1.15 -4.98 20.13
N LYS A 39 1.31 -5.14 18.82
CA LYS A 39 2.41 -4.52 18.08
C LYS A 39 1.92 -3.21 17.46
N ILE A 40 2.58 -2.13 17.81
CA ILE A 40 2.29 -0.80 17.29
C ILE A 40 3.35 -0.44 16.26
N PRO A 41 2.98 -0.10 15.02
CA PRO A 41 3.94 0.30 14.01
C PRO A 41 4.49 1.69 14.31
N LYS A 42 5.79 1.83 14.16
CA LYS A 42 6.51 3.09 14.23
C LYS A 42 7.03 3.44 12.84
N ILE A 43 6.41 4.43 12.24
CA ILE A 43 6.69 4.85 10.86
C ILE A 43 7.95 5.70 10.82
N SER A 44 8.82 5.46 9.84
CA SER A 44 10.00 6.29 9.61
C SER A 44 9.61 7.65 9.04
N ALA A 45 10.46 8.67 9.26
CA ALA A 45 10.26 9.99 8.69
C ALA A 45 10.18 9.97 7.15
N THR A 46 10.91 9.07 6.50
CA THR A 46 10.87 8.91 5.04
C THR A 46 9.49 8.46 4.56
N VAL A 47 8.90 7.49 5.24
CA VAL A 47 7.55 6.99 4.91
C VAL A 47 6.49 8.04 5.23
N GLU A 48 6.60 8.76 6.35
CA GLU A 48 5.69 9.85 6.70
C GLU A 48 5.66 10.96 5.64
N LYS A 49 6.80 11.28 5.05
CA LYS A 49 6.89 12.27 3.95
C LYS A 49 6.20 11.79 2.67
N MET A 50 6.04 10.51 2.49
CA MET A 50 5.33 9.94 1.33
C MET A 50 3.81 9.90 1.53
N ALA A 51 3.34 10.00 2.75
CA ALA A 51 1.90 10.00 3.06
C ALA A 51 1.19 11.17 2.36
N GLY A 52 0.08 10.88 1.68
CA GLY A 52 -0.68 11.85 0.90
C GLY A 52 -0.09 12.19 -0.47
N LYS A 53 1.02 11.58 -0.85
CA LYS A 53 1.66 11.80 -2.16
C LYS A 53 1.32 10.68 -3.14
N GLU A 54 1.38 11.03 -4.42
CA GLU A 54 1.22 10.05 -5.50
C GLU A 54 2.49 9.22 -5.64
N ILE A 55 2.31 7.89 -5.63
CA ILE A 55 3.40 6.92 -5.81
C ILE A 55 3.06 5.93 -6.91
N GLU A 56 4.09 5.30 -7.47
CA GLU A 56 3.99 4.13 -8.31
C GLU A 56 4.54 2.92 -7.56
N VAL A 57 3.82 1.81 -7.62
CA VAL A 57 4.18 0.57 -6.92
C VAL A 57 3.91 -0.64 -7.79
N GLU A 58 4.88 -1.54 -7.89
CA GLU A 58 4.72 -2.83 -8.55
C GLU A 58 4.42 -3.92 -7.53
N GLY A 59 3.50 -4.80 -7.84
CA GLY A 59 3.18 -5.90 -6.96
C GLY A 59 2.18 -6.87 -7.57
N TYR A 60 1.81 -7.85 -6.77
CA TYR A 60 0.86 -8.90 -7.13
C TYR A 60 -0.51 -8.58 -6.55
N ILE A 61 -1.54 -8.69 -7.38
CA ILE A 61 -2.93 -8.52 -6.94
C ILE A 61 -3.35 -9.74 -6.14
N ILE A 62 -3.80 -9.50 -4.92
CA ILE A 62 -4.40 -10.51 -4.06
C ILE A 62 -5.91 -10.22 -4.01
N PRO A 63 -6.75 -11.09 -4.56
CA PRO A 63 -8.19 -10.85 -4.62
C PRO A 63 -8.82 -10.90 -3.22
N LEU A 64 -9.79 -10.03 -2.98
CA LEU A 64 -10.57 -10.02 -1.74
C LEU A 64 -11.86 -10.84 -1.87
N THR A 65 -12.31 -11.09 -3.11
CA THR A 65 -13.52 -11.86 -3.41
C THR A 65 -13.21 -12.88 -4.50
N GLY A 66 -14.16 -13.75 -4.81
CA GLY A 66 -14.04 -14.69 -5.93
C GLY A 66 -14.37 -14.09 -7.29
N GLN A 67 -14.62 -12.79 -7.40
CA GLN A 67 -14.96 -12.14 -8.67
C GLN A 67 -13.73 -12.00 -9.56
N ILE A 68 -13.95 -12.14 -10.88
CA ILE A 68 -12.88 -12.05 -11.89
C ILE A 68 -12.31 -10.64 -11.98
N SER A 69 -13.12 -9.61 -11.74
CA SER A 69 -12.71 -8.21 -11.76
C SER A 69 -13.12 -7.52 -10.48
N GLN A 70 -12.21 -6.72 -9.91
CA GLN A 70 -12.43 -6.04 -8.65
C GLN A 70 -11.91 -4.60 -8.70
N SER A 71 -12.59 -3.68 -8.02
CA SER A 71 -12.16 -2.29 -7.84
C SER A 71 -11.46 -2.06 -6.49
N HIS A 72 -11.56 -3.01 -5.59
CA HIS A 72 -10.92 -3.04 -4.29
C HIS A 72 -10.23 -4.39 -4.12
N PHE A 73 -8.93 -4.36 -3.92
CA PHE A 73 -8.10 -5.55 -3.77
C PHE A 73 -6.85 -5.23 -2.95
N MET A 74 -6.08 -6.25 -2.66
CA MET A 74 -4.80 -6.10 -2.01
C MET A 74 -3.68 -6.12 -3.05
N LEU A 75 -2.65 -5.33 -2.84
CA LEU A 75 -1.41 -5.37 -3.62
C LEU A 75 -0.29 -5.83 -2.70
N SER A 76 0.41 -6.88 -3.09
CA SER A 76 1.46 -7.49 -2.29
C SER A 76 2.81 -7.44 -3.00
N LYS A 77 3.86 -7.21 -2.22
CA LYS A 77 5.24 -7.36 -2.71
C LYS A 77 5.52 -8.79 -3.20
N PHE A 78 4.88 -9.77 -2.57
CA PHE A 78 5.07 -11.18 -2.85
C PHE A 78 3.82 -11.82 -3.49
N PRO A 79 4.00 -12.90 -4.28
CA PRO A 79 2.87 -13.67 -4.81
C PRO A 79 1.97 -14.21 -3.69
N GLN A 80 0.74 -14.57 -4.03
CA GLN A 80 -0.27 -15.03 -3.08
C GLN A 80 0.22 -16.18 -2.17
N SER A 81 1.05 -17.07 -2.67
CA SER A 81 1.62 -18.20 -1.90
C SER A 81 2.55 -17.76 -0.76
N THR A 82 3.09 -16.55 -0.80
CA THR A 82 4.05 -16.01 0.18
C THR A 82 3.66 -14.64 0.72
N CYS A 83 2.40 -14.23 0.54
CA CYS A 83 1.91 -12.91 0.94
C CYS A 83 1.65 -12.82 2.46
N PHE A 84 1.46 -11.58 2.93
CA PHE A 84 1.12 -11.28 4.33
C PHE A 84 -0.13 -12.01 4.83
N PHE A 85 -1.19 -12.10 4.01
CA PHE A 85 -2.45 -12.75 4.38
C PHE A 85 -2.33 -14.25 4.56
N CYS A 86 -1.26 -14.86 4.08
CA CYS A 86 -0.93 -16.26 4.29
C CYS A 86 -0.06 -16.47 5.55
N GLY A 87 0.22 -15.40 6.31
CA GLY A 87 1.05 -15.41 7.49
C GLY A 87 2.55 -15.57 7.24
N LYS A 88 3.00 -15.36 6.00
CA LYS A 88 4.40 -15.61 5.58
C LYS A 88 5.24 -14.34 5.43
N ALA A 89 4.63 -13.17 5.47
CA ALA A 89 5.31 -11.88 5.33
C ALA A 89 4.73 -10.86 6.30
N GLY A 90 5.45 -9.76 6.54
CA GLY A 90 5.01 -8.70 7.43
C GLY A 90 3.98 -7.75 6.80
N PRO A 91 3.26 -6.96 7.60
CA PRO A 91 2.23 -6.03 7.11
C PRO A 91 2.79 -4.91 6.22
N GLU A 92 4.08 -4.62 6.29
CA GLU A 92 4.76 -3.65 5.44
C GLU A 92 4.92 -4.12 3.98
N THR A 93 4.58 -5.37 3.69
CA THR A 93 4.69 -5.99 2.36
C THR A 93 3.39 -6.02 1.58
N ALA A 94 2.33 -5.42 2.11
CA ALA A 94 1.02 -5.38 1.47
C ALA A 94 0.36 -4.02 1.65
N MET A 95 -0.50 -3.67 0.72
CA MET A 95 -1.33 -2.48 0.82
C MET A 95 -2.73 -2.75 0.27
N GLN A 96 -3.69 -2.03 0.80
CA GLN A 96 -5.05 -2.03 0.29
C GLN A 96 -5.15 -1.05 -0.87
N VAL A 97 -5.78 -1.43 -1.96
CA VAL A 97 -5.91 -0.60 -3.16
C VAL A 97 -7.37 -0.33 -3.47
N PHE A 98 -7.71 0.94 -3.62
CA PHE A 98 -9.00 1.41 -4.10
C PHE A 98 -8.82 2.08 -5.46
N MET A 99 -9.45 1.53 -6.48
CA MET A 99 -9.35 2.05 -7.84
C MET A 99 -10.13 3.35 -8.00
N LYS A 100 -9.58 4.27 -8.77
CA LYS A 100 -10.22 5.52 -9.13
C LYS A 100 -11.56 5.27 -9.84
N ASN A 101 -12.61 5.99 -9.41
CA ASN A 101 -13.97 5.87 -9.97
C ASN A 101 -14.53 4.44 -9.92
N ASN A 102 -14.12 3.65 -8.94
CA ASN A 102 -14.53 2.23 -8.81
C ASN A 102 -14.27 1.39 -10.08
N ARG A 103 -13.27 1.78 -10.87
CA ARG A 103 -12.89 1.02 -12.07
C ARG A 103 -12.43 -0.36 -11.67
N LYS A 104 -12.96 -1.37 -12.33
CA LYS A 104 -12.61 -2.76 -12.06
C LYS A 104 -11.36 -3.18 -12.82
N VAL A 105 -10.51 -3.92 -12.14
CA VAL A 105 -9.30 -4.52 -12.69
C VAL A 105 -9.47 -6.04 -12.74
N LYS A 106 -9.12 -6.62 -13.87
CA LYS A 106 -9.14 -8.07 -14.02
C LYS A 106 -8.04 -8.69 -13.13
N ILE A 107 -8.44 -9.63 -12.30
CA ILE A 107 -7.52 -10.34 -11.42
C ILE A 107 -6.65 -11.27 -12.26
N SER A 108 -5.34 -11.17 -12.06
CA SER A 108 -4.36 -12.05 -12.71
C SER A 108 -3.21 -12.34 -11.75
N GLU A 109 -2.45 -13.37 -12.04
CA GLU A 109 -1.27 -13.74 -11.25
C GLU A 109 -0.01 -12.96 -11.65
N ARG A 110 -0.12 -12.10 -12.64
CA ARG A 110 0.99 -11.29 -13.12
C ARG A 110 1.24 -10.10 -12.19
N LYS A 111 2.51 -9.72 -12.08
CA LYS A 111 2.90 -8.49 -11.44
C LYS A 111 2.34 -7.29 -12.22
N VAL A 112 1.72 -6.36 -11.51
CA VAL A 112 1.16 -5.13 -12.09
C VAL A 112 1.83 -3.91 -11.49
N LYS A 113 1.77 -2.79 -12.20
CA LYS A 113 2.20 -1.49 -11.69
C LYS A 113 0.96 -0.64 -11.43
N ALA A 114 0.82 -0.18 -10.21
CA ALA A 114 -0.26 0.70 -9.78
C ALA A 114 0.27 2.10 -9.46
N LYS A 115 -0.52 3.11 -9.73
CA LYS A 115 -0.24 4.50 -9.39
C LYS A 115 -1.42 5.06 -8.60
N GLY A 116 -1.14 5.70 -7.49
CA GLY A 116 -2.19 6.30 -6.67
C GLY A 116 -1.63 7.08 -5.50
N THR A 117 -2.50 7.57 -4.63
CA THR A 117 -2.14 8.32 -3.44
C THR A 117 -1.92 7.38 -2.26
N LEU A 118 -0.73 7.44 -1.67
CA LEU A 118 -0.40 6.63 -0.50
C LEU A 118 -1.00 7.23 0.76
N LEU A 119 -1.74 6.42 1.50
CA LEU A 119 -2.16 6.70 2.86
C LEU A 119 -1.45 5.77 3.83
N VAL A 120 -1.00 6.33 4.93
CA VAL A 120 -0.31 5.60 5.99
C VAL A 120 -1.14 5.65 7.25
N ASN A 121 -1.42 4.51 7.85
CA ASN A 121 -2.24 4.39 9.05
C ASN A 121 -1.43 3.79 10.21
N PRO A 122 -0.77 4.64 11.04
CA PRO A 122 0.11 4.15 12.09
C PRO A 122 -0.61 3.76 13.39
N THR A 123 -1.88 4.12 13.54
CA THR A 123 -2.56 4.07 14.85
C THR A 123 -3.68 3.06 14.96
N ASP A 124 -4.20 2.56 13.85
CA ASP A 124 -5.31 1.62 13.86
C ASP A 124 -4.82 0.20 13.58
N ALA A 125 -4.69 -0.60 14.63
CA ALA A 125 -4.27 -1.99 14.53
C ALA A 125 -5.26 -2.89 13.78
N SER A 126 -6.50 -2.45 13.59
CA SER A 126 -7.52 -3.18 12.84
C SER A 126 -7.46 -2.93 11.33
N SER A 127 -6.77 -1.87 10.92
CA SER A 127 -6.59 -1.50 9.52
C SER A 127 -5.19 -1.86 9.01
N LEU A 128 -5.07 -1.96 7.72
CA LEU A 128 -3.77 -2.15 7.08
C LEU A 128 -2.90 -0.90 7.22
N LEU A 129 -1.61 -1.12 7.32
CA LEU A 129 -0.63 -0.06 7.48
C LEU A 129 -0.63 0.91 6.30
N TYR A 130 -0.78 0.39 5.09
CA TYR A 130 -0.76 1.18 3.86
C TYR A 130 -2.04 1.01 3.05
N THR A 131 -2.49 2.12 2.45
CA THR A 131 -3.60 2.17 1.51
C THR A 131 -3.20 3.01 0.30
N LEU A 132 -3.54 2.55 -0.89
CA LEU A 132 -3.38 3.29 -2.14
C LEU A 132 -4.77 3.69 -2.64
N GLU A 133 -5.06 4.99 -2.65
CA GLU A 133 -6.33 5.55 -3.10
C GLU A 133 -6.22 6.17 -4.49
N ASN A 134 -7.36 6.32 -5.15
CA ASN A 134 -7.44 6.84 -6.52
C ASN A 134 -6.45 6.14 -7.46
N ALA A 135 -6.38 4.84 -7.34
CA ALA A 135 -5.40 4.06 -8.06
C ALA A 135 -5.78 3.83 -9.52
N THR A 136 -4.75 3.80 -10.36
CA THR A 136 -4.85 3.35 -11.75
C THR A 136 -3.78 2.29 -11.99
N ILE A 137 -4.11 1.32 -12.83
CA ILE A 137 -3.12 0.31 -13.25
C ILE A 137 -2.43 0.81 -14.52
N LEU A 138 -1.12 0.83 -14.48
CA LEU A 138 -0.26 1.19 -15.60
C LEU A 138 0.09 -0.07 -16.38
N GLU A 139 -0.10 -0.02 -17.67
CA GLU A 139 0.27 -1.12 -18.58
C GLU A 139 1.70 -0.97 -19.11
#